data_881d5d020a6f30d32d16082f582e71ff
#
_entry.id   881d5d020a6f30d32d16082f582e71ff
#
_cell.length_a   1.000
_cell.length_b   1.000
_cell.length_c   1.000
_cell.angle_alpha   90.00
_cell.angle_beta   90.00
_cell.angle_gamma   90.00
#
_symmetry.space_group_name_H-M   'P 1'
#
loop_
_entity.id
_entity.type
_entity.pdbx_description
1 polymer ?
#
loop_
_entity_poly.entity_id
_entity_poly.type
_entity_poly.pdbx_seq_one_letter_code
_entity_poly.pdbx_strand_id
1 'polypeptide(L)'
;MKMTIRIGTFNLYQFVEPPYSWYTKKERFTPLQWIEKTTWIKEQITNMNCDIIGFQEVFSKLALKELVGDLGFKYFKTVDNARISKNNDKIYTSTTVAIASKYPIKNLKKVDIDFLALKKHYYEGFFKFAREPIKATICLEDEKELDVYVCHLKSNRDNEFEYI
;
A
#
# COMPACT_ATOMS: atom_id res chain seq x y z
N MET A 1 19.01 -15.25 21.89
CA MET A 1 19.41 -13.99 21.22
C MET A 1 18.20 -13.08 21.09
N LYS A 2 18.29 -11.77 21.33
CA LYS A 2 17.14 -10.87 21.20
C LYS A 2 16.92 -10.57 19.72
N MET A 3 15.80 -11.03 19.15
CA MET A 3 15.44 -10.74 17.76
C MET A 3 15.00 -9.28 17.64
N THR A 4 15.48 -8.57 16.65
CA THR A 4 15.07 -7.20 16.32
C THR A 4 14.42 -7.20 14.95
N ILE A 5 13.17 -6.73 14.85
CA ILE A 5 12.44 -6.58 13.60
C ILE A 5 12.36 -5.09 13.26
N ARG A 6 12.71 -4.73 12.02
CA ARG A 6 12.57 -3.37 11.50
C ARG A 6 11.36 -3.28 10.60
N ILE A 7 10.45 -2.38 10.95
CA ILE A 7 9.23 -2.13 10.19
C ILE A 7 9.28 -0.73 9.62
N GLY A 8 8.99 -0.60 8.34
CA GLY A 8 8.94 0.67 7.64
C GLY A 8 7.58 0.97 7.02
N THR A 9 7.36 2.22 6.69
CA THR A 9 6.24 2.67 5.87
C THR A 9 6.76 3.60 4.79
N PHE A 10 6.24 3.47 3.56
CA PHE A 10 6.72 4.21 2.42
C PHE A 10 5.60 4.60 1.46
N ASN A 11 5.22 5.87 1.45
CA ASN A 11 4.34 6.40 0.41
C ASN A 11 5.16 6.58 -0.88
N LEU A 12 4.81 5.85 -1.92
CA LEU A 12 5.56 5.79 -3.17
C LEU A 12 5.27 6.95 -4.13
N TYR A 13 4.36 7.85 -3.75
CA TYR A 13 3.96 8.98 -4.58
C TYR A 13 3.63 8.56 -6.02
N GLN A 14 2.43 7.98 -6.20
CA GLN A 14 1.91 7.57 -7.51
C GLN A 14 2.78 6.51 -8.22
N PHE A 15 2.88 5.32 -7.65
CA PHE A 15 3.62 4.22 -8.25
C PHE A 15 2.85 3.61 -9.42
N VAL A 16 2.99 4.22 -10.60
CA VAL A 16 2.31 3.87 -11.85
C VAL A 16 3.32 3.60 -12.95
N GLU A 17 3.36 2.35 -13.41
CA GLU A 17 4.22 1.92 -14.50
C GLU A 17 3.69 2.40 -15.87
N PRO A 18 4.51 2.98 -16.76
CA PRO A 18 4.12 3.25 -18.14
C PRO A 18 3.68 1.97 -18.88
N PRO A 19 2.70 2.03 -19.79
CA PRO A 19 2.06 3.23 -20.33
C PRO A 19 0.84 3.75 -19.53
N TYR A 20 0.61 3.23 -18.32
CA TYR A 20 -0.52 3.65 -17.50
C TYR A 20 -0.36 5.08 -16.98
N SER A 21 -1.50 5.70 -16.68
CA SER A 21 -1.60 7.02 -16.08
C SER A 21 -2.49 6.96 -14.82
N TRP A 22 -2.41 7.99 -13.99
CA TRP A 22 -3.26 8.12 -12.81
C TRP A 22 -4.20 9.31 -12.96
N TYR A 23 -5.46 9.09 -12.68
CA TYR A 23 -6.58 10.04 -12.71
C TYR A 23 -6.88 10.67 -14.08
N THR A 24 -5.90 11.11 -14.85
CA THR A 24 -6.06 11.70 -16.18
C THR A 24 -5.05 11.14 -17.18
N LYS A 25 -5.33 11.29 -18.49
CA LYS A 25 -4.41 10.83 -19.54
C LYS A 25 -3.05 11.54 -19.55
N LYS A 26 -2.96 12.72 -18.93
CA LYS A 26 -1.75 13.55 -18.92
C LYS A 26 -0.79 13.15 -17.81
N GLU A 27 -1.31 12.61 -16.72
CA GLU A 27 -0.54 12.26 -15.53
C GLU A 27 0.07 10.87 -15.68
N ARG A 28 1.24 10.80 -16.27
CA ARG A 28 1.99 9.56 -16.49
C ARG A 28 3.49 9.82 -16.48
N PHE A 29 4.25 8.81 -16.13
CA PHE A 29 5.70 8.85 -16.27
C PHE A 29 6.12 8.50 -17.70
N THR A 30 7.19 9.14 -18.17
CA THR A 30 7.95 8.63 -19.33
C THR A 30 8.73 7.39 -18.90
N PRO A 31 9.18 6.54 -19.85
CA PRO A 31 10.03 5.40 -19.50
C PRO A 31 11.29 5.77 -18.71
N LEU A 32 11.92 6.90 -19.04
CA LEU A 32 13.11 7.38 -18.33
C LEU A 32 12.77 7.80 -16.89
N GLN A 33 11.74 8.60 -16.70
CA GLN A 33 11.27 8.99 -15.36
C GLN A 33 10.89 7.78 -14.50
N TRP A 34 10.34 6.74 -15.11
CA TRP A 34 10.01 5.50 -14.43
C TRP A 34 11.26 4.75 -13.95
N ILE A 35 12.28 4.65 -14.79
CA ILE A 35 13.57 4.05 -14.44
C ILE A 35 14.22 4.82 -13.28
N GLU A 36 14.29 6.15 -13.37
CA GLU A 36 14.83 7.01 -12.31
C GLU A 36 14.07 6.82 -10.99
N LYS A 37 12.73 6.84 -11.06
CA LYS A 37 11.86 6.64 -9.89
C LYS A 37 12.07 5.28 -9.24
N THR A 38 12.08 4.21 -10.02
CA THR A 38 12.25 2.85 -9.48
C THR A 38 13.65 2.60 -8.94
N THR A 39 14.66 3.17 -9.57
CA THR A 39 16.04 3.15 -9.06
C THR A 39 16.14 3.83 -7.71
N TRP A 40 15.61 5.04 -7.60
CA TRP A 40 15.57 5.77 -6.33
C TRP A 40 14.80 5.01 -5.25
N ILE A 41 13.65 4.44 -5.58
CA ILE A 41 12.85 3.63 -4.63
C ILE A 41 13.66 2.42 -4.13
N LYS A 42 14.36 1.71 -5.02
CA LYS A 42 15.24 0.58 -4.63
C LYS A 42 16.32 1.03 -3.64
N GLU A 43 16.95 2.16 -3.89
CA GLU A 43 17.96 2.73 -2.99
C GLU A 43 17.35 3.08 -1.62
N GLN A 44 16.18 3.74 -1.60
CA GLN A 44 15.53 4.08 -0.33
C GLN A 44 15.16 2.82 0.47
N ILE A 45 14.55 1.81 -0.16
CA ILE A 45 14.20 0.55 0.51
C ILE A 45 15.45 -0.14 1.07
N THR A 46 16.54 -0.15 0.32
CA THR A 46 17.82 -0.70 0.77
C THR A 46 18.34 0.05 2.00
N ASN A 47 18.32 1.39 1.97
CA ASN A 47 18.77 2.24 3.07
C ASN A 47 17.90 2.11 4.32
N MET A 48 16.60 1.92 4.16
CA MET A 48 15.67 1.65 5.28
C MET A 48 16.03 0.38 6.04
N ASN A 49 16.63 -0.60 5.35
CA ASN A 49 17.04 -1.89 5.91
C ASN A 49 15.93 -2.54 6.74
N CYS A 50 14.70 -2.52 6.24
CA CYS A 50 13.54 -3.06 6.91
C CYS A 50 13.34 -4.55 6.59
N ASP A 51 12.64 -5.22 7.49
CA ASP A 51 12.21 -6.61 7.32
C ASP A 51 10.77 -6.69 6.84
N ILE A 52 9.97 -5.68 7.16
CA ILE A 52 8.57 -5.53 6.75
C ILE A 52 8.36 -4.08 6.33
N ILE A 53 7.69 -3.85 5.20
CA ILE A 53 7.36 -2.50 4.71
C ILE A 53 5.90 -2.44 4.28
N GLY A 54 5.17 -1.44 4.79
CA GLY A 54 3.87 -1.03 4.29
C GLY A 54 4.01 0.06 3.24
N PHE A 55 3.35 -0.10 2.09
CA PHE A 55 3.40 0.83 0.97
C PHE A 55 2.06 1.51 0.74
N GLN A 56 2.09 2.79 0.40
CA GLN A 56 0.94 3.58 -0.01
C GLN A 56 1.12 4.09 -1.45
N GLU A 57 0.00 4.46 -2.07
CA GLU A 57 -0.06 4.95 -3.46
C GLU A 57 0.43 3.94 -4.50
N VAL A 58 0.08 2.67 -4.28
CA VAL A 58 0.39 1.57 -5.20
C VAL A 58 -0.71 1.46 -6.25
N PHE A 59 -0.36 1.69 -7.50
CA PHE A 59 -1.23 1.45 -8.65
C PHE A 59 -0.77 0.20 -9.41
N SER A 60 0.50 0.13 -9.78
CA SER A 60 1.12 -0.98 -10.52
C SER A 60 1.70 -2.02 -9.54
N LYS A 61 0.80 -2.82 -8.92
CA LYS A 61 1.19 -3.77 -7.88
C LYS A 61 2.18 -4.84 -8.34
N LEU A 62 2.11 -5.27 -9.61
CA LEU A 62 3.01 -6.31 -10.13
C LEU A 62 4.45 -5.78 -10.24
N ALA A 63 4.62 -4.57 -10.77
CA ALA A 63 5.92 -3.91 -10.83
C ALA A 63 6.53 -3.70 -9.43
N LEU A 64 5.70 -3.34 -8.43
CA LEU A 64 6.18 -3.22 -7.05
C LEU A 64 6.59 -4.59 -6.47
N LYS A 65 5.80 -5.64 -6.74
CA LYS A 65 6.12 -7.00 -6.30
C LYS A 65 7.47 -7.47 -6.82
N GLU A 66 7.76 -7.23 -8.10
CA GLU A 66 9.05 -7.55 -8.72
C GLU A 66 10.17 -6.74 -8.09
N LEU A 67 9.97 -5.41 -7.96
CA LEU A 67 10.97 -4.51 -7.38
C LEU A 67 11.37 -4.94 -5.96
N VAL A 68 10.41 -5.22 -5.08
CA VAL A 68 10.73 -5.63 -3.70
C VAL A 68 11.24 -7.08 -3.64
N GLY A 69 10.82 -7.93 -4.56
CA GLY A 69 11.33 -9.30 -4.71
C GLY A 69 12.83 -9.31 -4.98
N ASP A 70 13.32 -8.45 -5.89
CA ASP A 70 14.76 -8.25 -6.16
C ASP A 70 15.54 -7.83 -4.90
N LEU A 71 14.89 -7.18 -3.94
CA LEU A 71 15.47 -6.71 -2.68
C LEU A 71 15.31 -7.72 -1.52
N GLY A 72 14.85 -8.94 -1.82
CA GLY A 72 14.78 -10.04 -0.86
C GLY A 72 13.46 -10.14 -0.07
N PHE A 73 12.44 -9.34 -0.41
CA PHE A 73 11.12 -9.49 0.18
C PHE A 73 10.35 -10.64 -0.50
N LYS A 74 10.35 -11.79 0.13
CA LYS A 74 9.76 -13.03 -0.42
C LYS A 74 8.23 -13.01 -0.43
N TYR A 75 7.61 -12.21 0.42
CA TYR A 75 6.17 -12.14 0.60
C TYR A 75 5.67 -10.76 0.27
N PHE A 76 4.79 -10.66 -0.72
CA PHE A 76 4.14 -9.42 -1.14
C PHE A 76 2.63 -9.65 -1.25
N LYS A 77 1.83 -8.79 -0.64
CA LYS A 77 0.38 -8.92 -0.61
C LYS A 77 -0.34 -7.56 -0.69
N THR A 78 -1.54 -7.61 -1.26
CA THR A 78 -2.54 -6.53 -1.22
C THR A 78 -3.90 -7.16 -0.89
N VAL A 79 -4.82 -6.42 -0.29
CA VAL A 79 -6.21 -6.87 -0.02
C VAL A 79 -7.20 -6.33 -1.05
N ASP A 80 -6.75 -5.39 -1.89
CA ASP A 80 -7.54 -4.77 -2.94
C ASP A 80 -6.67 -4.48 -4.16
N ASN A 81 -7.29 -3.99 -5.22
CA ASN A 81 -6.63 -3.57 -6.45
C ASN A 81 -6.90 -2.09 -6.69
N ALA A 82 -5.91 -1.40 -7.26
CA ALA A 82 -6.14 -0.10 -7.87
C ALA A 82 -7.21 -0.23 -8.96
N ARG A 83 -8.18 0.67 -8.97
CA ARG A 83 -9.28 0.62 -9.94
C ARG A 83 -8.86 1.30 -11.23
N ILE A 84 -9.28 0.72 -12.35
CA ILE A 84 -9.07 1.28 -13.70
C ILE A 84 -10.36 1.94 -14.16
N SER A 85 -10.26 2.99 -14.95
CA SER A 85 -11.39 3.70 -15.54
C SER A 85 -12.19 2.79 -16.47
N LYS A 86 -13.52 2.86 -16.38
CA LYS A 86 -14.42 2.14 -17.32
C LYS A 86 -14.28 2.59 -18.76
N ASN A 87 -13.85 3.84 -18.97
CA ASN A 87 -13.75 4.47 -20.29
C ASN A 87 -12.35 4.38 -20.90
N ASN A 88 -11.35 3.96 -20.14
CA ASN A 88 -9.98 3.82 -20.62
C ASN A 88 -9.19 2.89 -19.71
N ASP A 89 -8.82 1.74 -20.23
CA ASP A 89 -8.11 0.66 -19.55
C ASP A 89 -6.66 1.01 -19.11
N LYS A 90 -6.16 2.16 -19.56
CA LYS A 90 -4.83 2.67 -19.20
C LYS A 90 -4.85 3.77 -18.13
N ILE A 91 -6.01 4.11 -17.58
CA ILE A 91 -6.14 5.15 -16.56
C ILE A 91 -6.58 4.54 -15.24
N TYR A 92 -5.74 4.62 -14.23
CA TYR A 92 -6.11 4.32 -12.86
C TYR A 92 -6.95 5.45 -12.24
N THR A 93 -8.02 5.08 -11.55
CA THR A 93 -8.92 6.01 -10.85
C THR A 93 -8.83 5.93 -9.34
N SER A 94 -8.14 4.92 -8.82
CA SER A 94 -7.84 4.81 -7.40
C SER A 94 -6.54 4.05 -7.19
N THR A 95 -5.98 4.19 -6.02
CA THR A 95 -4.76 3.49 -5.57
C THR A 95 -5.11 2.43 -4.52
N THR A 96 -4.16 1.59 -4.18
CA THR A 96 -4.24 0.62 -3.08
C THR A 96 -3.03 0.74 -2.15
N VAL A 97 -3.06 -0.03 -1.07
CA VAL A 97 -1.91 -0.25 -0.19
C VAL A 97 -1.35 -1.66 -0.39
N ALA A 98 -0.09 -1.84 -0.07
CA ALA A 98 0.58 -3.13 -0.14
C ALA A 98 1.46 -3.37 1.08
N ILE A 99 1.76 -4.62 1.35
CA ILE A 99 2.75 -5.03 2.35
C ILE A 99 3.77 -5.97 1.71
N ALA A 100 5.04 -5.72 1.98
CA ALA A 100 6.14 -6.62 1.67
C ALA A 100 6.81 -7.09 2.95
N SER A 101 7.19 -8.36 3.01
CA SER A 101 7.83 -8.97 4.17
C SER A 101 8.90 -9.97 3.74
N LYS A 102 9.99 -10.02 4.50
CA LYS A 102 10.99 -11.10 4.43
C LYS A 102 10.50 -12.38 5.13
N TYR A 103 9.54 -12.23 6.07
CA TYR A 103 8.92 -13.30 6.84
C TYR A 103 7.58 -13.73 6.24
N PRO A 104 7.15 -14.98 6.46
CA PRO A 104 5.87 -15.48 5.96
C PRO A 104 4.67 -14.66 6.44
N ILE A 105 3.74 -14.37 5.54
CA ILE A 105 2.46 -13.77 5.86
C ILE A 105 1.44 -14.91 6.02
N LYS A 106 1.08 -15.25 7.27
CA LYS A 106 0.17 -16.34 7.62
C LYS A 106 -1.28 -16.01 7.31
N ASN A 107 -1.69 -14.80 7.64
CA ASN A 107 -3.05 -14.32 7.45
C ASN A 107 -3.04 -12.91 6.87
N LEU A 108 -4.02 -12.65 6.00
CA LEU A 108 -4.19 -11.36 5.36
C LEU A 108 -5.68 -11.07 5.21
N LYS A 109 -6.13 -9.93 5.71
CA LYS A 109 -7.51 -9.48 5.55
C LYS A 109 -7.64 -7.96 5.46
N LYS A 110 -8.78 -7.51 4.96
CA LYS A 110 -9.21 -6.12 5.13
C LYS A 110 -9.50 -5.83 6.60
N VAL A 111 -9.37 -4.59 6.99
CA VAL A 111 -9.74 -4.16 8.33
C VAL A 111 -11.26 -4.01 8.38
N ASP A 112 -11.89 -4.71 9.31
CA ASP A 112 -13.32 -4.61 9.55
C ASP A 112 -13.66 -3.25 10.20
N ILE A 113 -14.76 -2.66 9.78
CA ILE A 113 -15.24 -1.39 10.35
C ILE A 113 -16.09 -1.71 11.59
N ASP A 114 -15.69 -1.19 12.73
CA ASP A 114 -16.48 -1.24 13.96
C ASP A 114 -17.53 -0.13 13.97
N PHE A 115 -18.71 -0.43 13.42
CA PHE A 115 -19.81 0.51 13.39
C PHE A 115 -20.36 0.87 14.78
N LEU A 116 -20.19 0.00 15.78
CA LEU A 116 -20.60 0.30 17.16
C LEU A 116 -19.68 1.36 17.78
N ALA A 117 -18.36 1.22 17.56
CA ALA A 117 -17.40 2.23 17.98
C ALA A 117 -17.64 3.57 17.28
N LEU A 118 -17.90 3.56 15.97
CA LEU A 118 -18.22 4.78 15.22
C LEU A 118 -19.45 5.49 15.78
N LYS A 119 -20.54 4.78 16.03
CA LYS A 119 -21.77 5.33 16.61
C LYS A 119 -21.54 5.90 18.02
N LYS A 120 -20.74 5.23 18.82
CA LYS A 120 -20.35 5.70 20.17
C LYS A 120 -19.61 7.04 20.14
N HIS A 121 -18.88 7.31 19.06
CA HIS A 121 -18.14 8.56 18.84
C HIS A 121 -18.93 9.58 18.00
N TYR A 122 -20.26 9.52 18.03
CA TYR A 122 -21.19 10.46 17.39
C TYR A 122 -21.12 10.47 15.86
N TYR A 123 -20.68 9.36 15.26
CA TYR A 123 -20.70 9.22 13.82
C TYR A 123 -21.98 8.51 13.36
N GLU A 124 -22.90 9.25 12.74
CA GLU A 124 -24.21 8.73 12.28
C GLU A 124 -24.26 8.43 10.77
N GLY A 125 -23.17 8.65 10.05
CA GLY A 125 -23.10 8.45 8.61
C GLY A 125 -22.66 7.06 8.17
N PHE A 126 -22.67 6.86 6.85
CA PHE A 126 -22.05 5.69 6.22
C PHE A 126 -20.54 5.87 6.14
N PHE A 127 -19.78 5.02 6.82
CA PHE A 127 -18.34 5.02 6.76
C PHE A 127 -17.82 3.97 5.78
N LYS A 128 -16.88 4.37 4.93
CA LYS A 128 -16.14 3.49 4.05
C LYS A 128 -14.70 3.96 3.93
N PHE A 129 -13.76 3.04 4.02
CA PHE A 129 -12.38 3.37 3.71
C PHE A 129 -12.24 3.73 2.21
N ALA A 130 -11.60 4.85 1.91
CA ALA A 130 -11.28 5.24 0.53
C ALA A 130 -10.32 4.24 -0.11
N ARG A 131 -9.46 3.64 0.70
CA ARG A 131 -8.53 2.56 0.36
C ARG A 131 -8.59 1.53 1.48
N GLU A 132 -8.83 0.27 1.12
CA GLU A 132 -8.96 -0.81 2.09
C GLU A 132 -7.66 -1.00 2.87
N PRO A 133 -7.63 -0.78 4.19
CA PRO A 133 -6.45 -1.06 4.99
C PRO A 133 -6.17 -2.56 5.05
N ILE A 134 -4.89 -2.89 5.17
CA ILE A 134 -4.43 -4.27 5.36
C ILE A 134 -4.29 -4.56 6.85
N LYS A 135 -4.79 -5.71 7.29
CA LYS A 135 -4.31 -6.41 8.48
C LYS A 135 -3.59 -7.67 8.03
N ALA A 136 -2.30 -7.78 8.36
CA ALA A 136 -1.46 -8.94 8.04
C ALA A 136 -0.88 -9.53 9.33
N THR A 137 -0.99 -10.86 9.51
CA THR A 137 -0.31 -11.59 10.56
C THR A 137 0.97 -12.20 9.99
N ILE A 138 2.11 -11.76 10.49
CA ILE A 138 3.44 -12.18 10.07
C ILE A 138 3.96 -13.23 11.04
N CYS A 139 4.43 -14.38 10.51
CA CYS A 139 5.11 -15.40 11.28
C CYS A 139 6.57 -15.01 11.47
N LEU A 140 6.97 -14.80 12.69
CA LEU A 140 8.37 -14.57 13.07
C LEU A 140 9.03 -15.90 13.48
N GLU A 141 10.31 -15.84 13.81
CA GLU A 141 11.02 -16.97 14.40
C GLU A 141 10.42 -17.33 15.77
N ASP A 142 10.65 -18.57 16.21
CA ASP A 142 10.14 -19.12 17.47
C ASP A 142 8.59 -19.09 17.58
N GLU A 143 7.88 -19.32 16.46
CA GLU A 143 6.41 -19.37 16.40
C GLU A 143 5.70 -18.10 16.86
N LYS A 144 6.42 -16.99 17.01
CA LYS A 144 5.83 -15.69 17.34
C LYS A 144 5.09 -15.10 16.16
N GLU A 145 4.02 -14.41 16.44
CA GLU A 145 3.21 -13.72 15.45
C GLU A 145 3.19 -12.20 15.70
N LEU A 146 3.18 -11.44 14.61
CA LEU A 146 3.08 -10.01 14.65
C LEU A 146 1.95 -9.55 13.73
N ASP A 147 0.96 -8.86 14.28
CA ASP A 147 -0.07 -8.20 13.48
C ASP A 147 0.43 -6.83 13.02
N VAL A 148 0.44 -6.64 11.70
CA VAL A 148 0.84 -5.38 11.05
C VAL A 148 -0.36 -4.79 10.30
N TYR A 149 -0.61 -3.51 10.53
CA TYR A 149 -1.64 -2.76 9.82
C TYR A 149 -0.99 -1.78 8.85
N VAL A 150 -1.43 -1.81 7.59
CA VAL A 150 -1.02 -0.83 6.58
C VAL A 150 -2.23 0.01 6.18
N CYS A 151 -2.15 1.30 6.45
CA CYS A 151 -3.20 2.26 6.16
C CYS A 151 -2.69 3.35 5.21
N HIS A 152 -3.60 3.90 4.41
CA HIS A 152 -3.40 5.13 3.69
C HIS A 152 -4.55 6.07 4.01
N LEU A 153 -4.35 6.84 5.05
CA LEU A 153 -5.34 7.81 5.49
C LEU A 153 -5.44 8.95 4.47
N LYS A 154 -6.56 9.62 4.49
CA LYS A 154 -6.80 10.73 3.61
C LYS A 154 -5.96 11.94 3.99
N SER A 155 -5.46 12.64 2.96
CA SER A 155 -4.82 13.93 3.16
C SER A 155 -5.83 14.95 3.71
N ASN A 156 -5.37 15.83 4.61
CA ASN A 156 -6.17 16.92 5.17
C ASN A 156 -6.35 18.06 4.14
N ARG A 157 -6.97 17.75 2.99
CA ARG A 157 -7.37 18.75 2.00
C ARG A 157 -8.81 19.13 2.28
N ASP A 158 -9.13 20.42 2.28
CA ASP A 158 -10.48 20.97 2.39
C ASP A 158 -11.34 20.59 1.18
N ASN A 159 -11.85 19.39 1.15
CA ASN A 159 -12.87 18.97 0.20
C ASN A 159 -14.11 18.63 0.97
N GLU A 160 -15.11 19.44 0.81
CA GLU A 160 -16.22 19.60 1.73
C GLU A 160 -17.13 18.40 2.00
N PHE A 161 -17.14 17.29 1.29
CA PHE A 161 -18.17 16.27 1.49
C PHE A 161 -17.81 14.81 1.20
N GLU A 162 -16.58 14.46 0.90
CA GLU A 162 -16.23 13.07 0.52
C GLU A 162 -15.49 12.30 1.61
N TYR A 163 -15.58 12.72 2.88
CA TYR A 163 -14.62 12.29 3.87
C TYR A 163 -15.20 11.67 5.10
N ILE A 164 -16.40 11.30 4.97
CA ILE A 164 -17.02 10.49 5.98
C ILE A 164 -17.41 9.16 5.35
#